data_d999912fde219a501a5f7c9f31730a39
#
_entry.id   d999912fde219a501a5f7c9f31730a39
#
_cell.length_a   1.000
_cell.length_b   1.000
_cell.length_c   1.000
_cell.angle_alpha   90.00
_cell.angle_beta   90.00
_cell.angle_gamma   90.00
#
_symmetry.space_group_name_H-M   'P 1'
#
loop_
_entity.id
_entity.type
_entity.pdbx_description
1 polymer ?
#
loop_
_entity_poly.entity_id
_entity_poly.type
_entity_poly.pdbx_seq_one_letter_code
_entity_poly.pdbx_strand_id
1 'polypeptide(L)'
;WIVTNDLSEASASAVRKQTAVRWKIEQFHRQWKQTTGVQRCQCRKQRAQRNHITASLLAWAHLHQAAMLTKTTVYALKQGLLDDYLCKQLRNPAFAITSA
;
A
#
# COMPACT_ATOMS: atom_id res chain seq x y z
N TRP A 1 -3.82 14.55 -23.12
CA TRP A 1 -2.56 14.94 -23.76
C TRP A 1 -1.41 14.13 -23.17
N ILE A 2 -0.75 13.37 -24.02
CA ILE A 2 0.42 12.58 -23.66
C ILE A 2 1.57 13.06 -24.54
N VAL A 3 2.67 13.48 -23.91
CA VAL A 3 3.87 13.96 -24.59
C VAL A 3 4.97 12.94 -24.42
N THR A 4 5.60 12.52 -25.51
CA THR A 4 6.74 11.61 -25.49
C THR A 4 7.84 12.17 -26.40
N ASN A 5 9.10 11.96 -25.98
CA ASN A 5 10.27 12.24 -26.79
C ASN A 5 10.87 10.98 -27.44
N ASP A 6 10.22 9.85 -27.28
CA ASP A 6 10.63 8.61 -27.92
C ASP A 6 10.07 8.56 -29.34
N LEU A 7 10.96 8.79 -30.30
CA LEU A 7 10.62 8.81 -31.72
C LEU A 7 10.62 7.41 -32.35
N SER A 8 11.14 6.40 -31.65
CA SER A 8 11.20 5.03 -32.17
C SER A 8 9.84 4.33 -32.17
N GLU A 9 8.93 4.74 -31.28
CA GLU A 9 7.56 4.22 -31.20
C GLU A 9 6.57 5.38 -31.06
N ALA A 10 6.18 5.94 -32.19
CA ALA A 10 5.26 7.08 -32.20
C ALA A 10 3.78 6.67 -32.35
N SER A 11 3.46 5.37 -32.31
CA SER A 11 2.06 4.93 -32.46
C SER A 11 1.27 5.21 -31.20
N ALA A 12 -0.02 5.56 -31.37
CA ALA A 12 -0.91 5.85 -30.26
C ALA A 12 -1.09 4.64 -29.31
N SER A 13 -1.04 3.41 -29.86
CA SER A 13 -1.17 2.20 -29.06
C SER A 13 0.05 1.95 -28.16
N ALA A 14 1.27 2.21 -28.66
CA ALA A 14 2.49 2.10 -27.88
C ALA A 14 2.52 3.12 -26.72
N VAL A 15 2.12 4.36 -27.00
CA VAL A 15 2.02 5.42 -25.99
C VAL A 15 1.00 5.07 -24.92
N ARG A 16 -0.15 4.53 -25.30
CA ARG A 16 -1.19 4.07 -24.35
C ARG A 16 -0.70 2.96 -23.44
N LYS A 17 0.06 1.99 -23.97
CA LYS A 17 0.65 0.90 -23.18
C LYS A 17 1.62 1.45 -22.15
N GLN A 18 2.52 2.35 -22.55
CA GLN A 18 3.47 2.99 -21.64
C GLN A 18 2.76 3.81 -20.56
N THR A 19 1.71 4.53 -20.92
CA THR A 19 0.92 5.31 -19.97
C THR A 19 0.20 4.39 -18.97
N ALA A 20 -0.31 3.25 -19.41
CA ALA A 20 -0.94 2.26 -18.52
C ALA A 20 0.04 1.70 -17.49
N VAL A 21 1.29 1.42 -17.89
CA VAL A 21 2.34 0.97 -16.96
C VAL A 21 2.67 2.07 -15.94
N ARG A 22 2.81 3.31 -16.39
CA ARG A 22 3.04 4.46 -15.50
C ARG A 22 1.92 4.61 -14.48
N TRP A 23 0.67 4.46 -14.91
CA TRP A 23 -0.49 4.53 -14.03
C TRP A 23 -0.45 3.46 -12.93
N LYS A 24 -0.03 2.23 -13.28
CA LYS A 24 0.14 1.16 -12.29
C LYS A 24 1.19 1.52 -11.23
N ILE A 25 2.28 2.15 -11.63
CA ILE A 25 3.32 2.60 -10.70
C ILE A 25 2.76 3.70 -9.78
N GLU A 26 1.99 4.64 -10.31
CA GLU A 26 1.35 5.68 -9.50
C GLU A 26 0.35 5.10 -8.51
N GLN A 27 -0.44 4.11 -8.91
CA GLN A 27 -1.34 3.38 -8.02
C GLN A 27 -0.59 2.64 -6.91
N PHE A 28 0.54 2.00 -7.24
CA PHE A 28 1.39 1.34 -6.26
C PHE A 28 1.88 2.33 -5.20
N HIS A 29 2.41 3.47 -5.61
CA HIS A 29 2.89 4.49 -4.67
C HIS A 29 1.78 5.00 -3.77
N ARG A 30 0.61 5.25 -4.32
CA ARG A 30 -0.56 5.70 -3.56
C ARG A 30 -0.97 4.67 -2.51
N GLN A 31 -1.12 3.40 -2.90
CA GLN A 31 -1.49 2.32 -2.00
C GLN A 31 -0.45 2.14 -0.89
N TRP A 32 0.82 2.12 -1.25
CA TRP A 32 1.91 1.97 -0.30
C TRP A 32 1.91 3.08 0.74
N LYS A 33 1.80 4.33 0.29
CA LYS A 33 1.77 5.48 1.19
C LYS A 33 0.54 5.51 2.10
N GLN A 34 -0.63 5.20 1.57
CA GLN A 34 -1.89 5.33 2.29
C GLN A 34 -2.17 4.15 3.22
N THR A 35 -1.71 2.95 2.89
CA THR A 35 -2.04 1.75 3.66
C THR A 35 -1.00 1.36 4.70
N THR A 36 0.26 1.71 4.51
CA THR A 36 1.36 1.27 5.39
C THR A 36 1.92 2.36 6.29
N GLY A 37 1.57 3.61 6.04
CA GLY A 37 2.10 4.73 6.82
C GLY A 37 3.60 4.97 6.65
N VAL A 38 4.17 4.59 5.50
CA VAL A 38 5.61 4.71 5.24
C VAL A 38 6.12 6.14 5.42
N GLN A 39 5.28 7.14 5.13
CA GLN A 39 5.64 8.56 5.27
C GLN A 39 5.67 9.05 6.72
N ARG A 40 5.15 8.28 7.66
CA ARG A 40 5.09 8.64 9.08
C ARG A 40 6.35 8.27 9.84
N CYS A 41 7.37 7.77 9.16
CA CYS A 41 8.63 7.40 9.78
C CYS A 41 9.35 8.65 10.30
N GLN A 42 9.65 8.68 11.59
CA GLN A 42 10.40 9.73 12.24
C GLN A 42 11.80 9.28 12.64
N CYS A 43 12.27 8.17 12.12
CA CYS A 43 13.59 7.63 12.43
C CYS A 43 14.67 8.51 11.83
N ARG A 44 15.70 8.82 12.63
CA ARG A 44 16.85 9.64 12.19
C ARG A 44 18.00 8.79 11.65
N LYS A 45 18.17 7.58 12.17
CA LYS A 45 19.23 6.67 11.74
C LYS A 45 18.90 6.08 10.38
N GLN A 46 19.84 6.06 9.48
CA GLN A 46 19.68 5.53 8.12
C GLN A 46 19.24 4.06 8.12
N ARG A 47 19.82 3.25 8.99
CA ARG A 47 19.46 1.83 9.12
C ARG A 47 18.00 1.65 9.56
N ALA A 48 17.55 2.47 10.52
CA ALA A 48 16.17 2.43 10.98
C ALA A 48 15.20 2.85 9.88
N GLN A 49 15.54 3.88 9.11
CA GLN A 49 14.73 4.31 7.97
C GLN A 49 14.62 3.22 6.91
N ARG A 50 15.74 2.58 6.56
CA ARG A 50 15.75 1.47 5.59
C ARG A 50 14.90 0.30 6.06
N ASN A 51 15.00 -0.07 7.33
CA ASN A 51 14.22 -1.14 7.90
C ASN A 51 12.72 -0.82 7.87
N HIS A 52 12.36 0.43 8.20
CA HIS A 52 10.97 0.88 8.14
C HIS A 52 10.42 0.82 6.71
N ILE A 53 11.17 1.31 5.73
CA ILE A 53 10.76 1.29 4.32
C ILE A 53 10.60 -0.16 3.85
N THR A 54 11.54 -1.04 4.17
CA THR A 54 11.48 -2.45 3.80
C THR A 54 10.27 -3.15 4.43
N ALA A 55 10.03 -2.92 5.71
CA ALA A 55 8.89 -3.51 6.42
C ALA A 55 7.57 -3.01 5.83
N SER A 56 7.45 -1.73 5.52
CA SER A 56 6.24 -1.17 4.91
C SER A 56 5.99 -1.72 3.51
N LEU A 57 7.05 -1.95 2.74
CA LEU A 57 6.94 -2.53 1.40
C LEU A 57 6.49 -3.99 1.46
N LEU A 58 7.04 -4.77 2.40
CA LEU A 58 6.60 -6.14 2.64
C LEU A 58 5.14 -6.20 3.08
N ALA A 59 4.71 -5.31 3.95
CA ALA A 59 3.33 -5.22 4.39
C ALA A 59 2.39 -4.93 3.21
N TRP A 60 2.76 -3.98 2.35
CA TRP A 60 1.99 -3.70 1.14
C TRP A 60 1.93 -4.92 0.22
N ALA A 61 3.05 -5.62 0.00
CA ALA A 61 3.11 -6.78 -0.88
C ALA A 61 2.18 -7.90 -0.38
N HIS A 62 2.17 -8.16 0.91
CA HIS A 62 1.28 -9.14 1.53
C HIS A 62 -0.19 -8.76 1.39
N LEU A 63 -0.53 -7.49 1.64
CA LEU A 63 -1.88 -6.97 1.47
C LEU A 63 -2.34 -7.06 0.02
N HIS A 64 -1.47 -6.69 -0.91
CA HIS A 64 -1.77 -6.74 -2.34
C HIS A 64 -2.03 -8.17 -2.81
N GLN A 65 -1.18 -9.12 -2.41
CA GLN A 65 -1.36 -10.53 -2.75
C GLN A 65 -2.67 -11.07 -2.18
N ALA A 66 -2.96 -10.79 -0.93
CA ALA A 66 -4.20 -11.22 -0.29
C ALA A 66 -5.43 -10.57 -0.96
N ALA A 67 -5.35 -9.31 -1.32
CA ALA A 67 -6.42 -8.61 -2.02
C ALA A 67 -6.70 -9.22 -3.39
N MET A 68 -5.67 -9.60 -4.13
CA MET A 68 -5.84 -10.28 -5.42
C MET A 68 -6.48 -11.65 -5.26
N LEU A 69 -6.09 -12.42 -4.25
CA LEU A 69 -6.67 -13.74 -3.99
C LEU A 69 -8.14 -13.67 -3.58
N THR A 70 -8.51 -12.64 -2.83
CA THR A 70 -9.90 -12.44 -2.37
C THR A 70 -10.73 -11.57 -3.30
N LYS A 71 -10.15 -11.08 -4.39
CA LYS A 71 -10.80 -10.19 -5.38
C LYS A 71 -11.35 -8.91 -4.75
N THR A 72 -10.62 -8.34 -3.79
CA THR A 72 -10.96 -7.07 -3.18
C THR A 72 -9.87 -6.04 -3.46
N THR A 73 -10.09 -4.80 -3.02
CA THR A 73 -9.05 -3.78 -3.05
C THR A 73 -8.17 -3.86 -1.80
N VAL A 74 -6.94 -3.34 -1.89
CA VAL A 74 -6.03 -3.29 -0.74
C VAL A 74 -6.64 -2.46 0.40
N TYR A 75 -7.32 -1.38 0.07
CA TYR A 75 -7.98 -0.52 1.06
C TYR A 75 -9.11 -1.23 1.81
N ALA A 76 -9.95 -1.96 1.08
CA ALA A 76 -11.06 -2.72 1.68
C ALA A 76 -10.55 -3.86 2.56
N LEU A 77 -9.49 -4.56 2.12
CA LEU A 77 -8.87 -5.62 2.89
C LEU A 77 -8.27 -5.09 4.18
N LYS A 78 -7.54 -3.98 4.11
CA LYS A 78 -6.96 -3.35 5.31
C LYS A 78 -8.04 -2.95 6.31
N GLN A 79 -9.12 -2.33 5.84
CA GLN A 79 -10.23 -1.91 6.69
C GLN A 79 -10.90 -3.11 7.34
N GLY A 80 -11.13 -4.19 6.59
CA GLY A 80 -11.70 -5.43 7.12
C GLY A 80 -10.84 -6.06 8.19
N LEU A 81 -9.52 -6.12 7.99
CA LEU A 81 -8.58 -6.65 8.99
C LEU A 81 -8.57 -5.80 10.25
N LEU A 82 -8.63 -4.49 10.11
CA LEU A 82 -8.66 -3.56 11.23
C LEU A 82 -9.96 -3.72 12.03
N ASP A 83 -11.10 -3.81 11.35
CA ASP A 83 -12.41 -4.00 11.98
C ASP A 83 -12.45 -5.32 12.74
N ASP A 84 -11.94 -6.42 12.14
CA ASP A 84 -11.85 -7.72 12.80
C ASP A 84 -10.97 -7.66 14.05
N TYR A 85 -9.83 -7.03 13.97
CA TYR A 85 -8.93 -6.85 15.10
C TYR A 85 -9.61 -6.08 16.23
N LEU A 86 -10.26 -4.96 15.90
CA LEU A 86 -10.97 -4.15 16.89
C LEU A 86 -12.12 -4.92 17.54
N CYS A 87 -12.90 -5.68 16.77
CA CYS A 87 -13.97 -6.52 17.30
C CYS A 87 -13.43 -7.59 18.26
N LYS A 88 -12.31 -8.23 17.92
CA LYS A 88 -11.66 -9.21 18.79
C LYS A 88 -11.16 -8.59 20.08
N GLN A 89 -10.57 -7.40 20.01
CA GLN A 89 -10.07 -6.68 21.20
C GLN A 89 -11.23 -6.24 22.10
N LEU A 90 -12.37 -5.88 21.54
CA LEU A 90 -13.54 -5.51 22.33
C LEU A 90 -14.19 -6.71 23.03
N ARG A 91 -14.15 -7.91 22.42
CA ARG A 91 -14.66 -9.15 23.01
C ARG A 91 -13.72 -9.70 24.09
N ASN A 92 -12.43 -9.76 23.78
CA ASN A 92 -11.38 -10.27 24.67
C ASN A 92 -10.23 -9.27 24.70
N PRO A 93 -10.33 -8.17 25.47
CA PRO A 93 -9.28 -7.18 25.51
C PRO A 93 -7.97 -7.78 26.05
N ALA A 94 -6.86 -7.50 25.36
CA ALA A 94 -5.54 -7.93 25.79
C ALA A 94 -5.11 -7.24 27.11
N PHE A 95 -5.72 -6.11 27.42
CA PHE A 95 -5.51 -5.38 28.67
C PHE A 95 -6.85 -5.27 29.41
N ALA A 96 -6.82 -5.62 30.72
CA ALA A 96 -7.98 -5.39 31.54
C ALA A 96 -8.18 -3.89 31.74
N ILE A 97 -9.24 -3.35 31.17
CA ILE A 97 -9.66 -2.00 31.47
C ILE A 97 -10.44 -2.07 32.79
N THR A 98 -9.76 -1.84 33.89
CA THR A 98 -10.40 -1.69 35.17
C THR A 98 -10.99 -0.28 35.24
N SER A 99 -12.29 -0.18 35.10
CA SER A 99 -12.97 1.02 35.55
C SER A 99 -12.96 1.00 37.08
N ALA A 100 -12.11 1.83 37.62
CA ALA A 100 -12.17 2.05 39.06
C ALA A 100 -13.38 2.89 39.39
#